data_a60a12f910064c4da7e45bd58d88f006
#
_entry.id   a60a12f910064c4da7e45bd58d88f006
#
_cell.length_a   1.000
_cell.length_b   1.000
_cell.length_c   1.000
_cell.angle_alpha   90.00
_cell.angle_beta   90.00
_cell.angle_gamma   90.00
#
_symmetry.space_group_name_H-M   'P 1'
#
loop_
_entity.id
_entity.type
_entity.pdbx_description
1 polymer ?
#
loop_
_entity_poly.entity_id
_entity_poly.type
_entity_poly.pdbx_seq_one_letter_code
_entity_poly.pdbx_strand_id
1 'polypeptide(L)'
;KAYIISERCIDCGECIRICPHHAKYAEKYSFDELQKYKYRIALPAPTLYGQFNNLDDTDYVLTALKKLGFDDVFEVSKGAEIVSEATRAELSHSGRKKPVISSACPAVVRLIRVRFPNLIENVLDFNPPMEEAARLARERAVKRTGYSKSDIGIFFITPCTAKITAIK
;
A
#
# COMPACT_ATOMS: atom_id res chain seq x y z
N LYS A 1 20.17 7.38 -24.63
CA LYS A 1 19.47 6.46 -23.69
C LYS A 1 18.51 7.27 -22.82
N ALA A 2 17.29 6.76 -22.62
CA ALA A 2 16.34 7.39 -21.70
C ALA A 2 16.73 7.03 -20.25
N TYR A 3 16.63 8.02 -19.34
CA TYR A 3 16.86 7.83 -17.92
C TYR A 3 15.80 8.56 -17.11
N ILE A 4 15.63 8.16 -15.86
CA ILE A 4 14.67 8.77 -14.93
C ILE A 4 15.42 9.77 -14.05
N ILE A 5 14.90 10.99 -13.98
CA ILE A 5 15.37 12.02 -13.06
C ILE A 5 14.63 11.80 -11.74
N SER A 6 15.31 11.22 -10.75
CA SER A 6 14.70 10.79 -9.48
C SER A 6 13.99 11.92 -8.75
N GLU A 7 14.55 13.12 -8.75
CA GLU A 7 13.99 14.30 -8.07
C GLU A 7 12.68 14.78 -8.69
N ARG A 8 12.43 14.41 -9.96
CA ARG A 8 11.20 14.76 -10.70
C ARG A 8 10.23 13.60 -10.87
N CYS A 9 10.69 12.39 -10.59
CA CYS A 9 9.89 11.19 -10.70
C CYS A 9 8.86 11.12 -9.57
N ILE A 10 7.60 10.83 -9.90
CA ILE A 10 6.53 10.66 -8.92
C ILE A 10 6.20 9.18 -8.67
N ASP A 11 6.98 8.26 -9.22
CA ASP A 11 6.85 6.80 -9.12
C ASP A 11 5.49 6.23 -9.58
N CYS A 12 4.78 6.95 -10.45
CA CYS A 12 3.44 6.57 -10.91
C CYS A 12 3.39 5.29 -11.76
N GLY A 13 4.54 4.81 -12.28
CA GLY A 13 4.63 3.62 -13.12
C GLY A 13 4.24 3.82 -14.58
N GLU A 14 3.91 5.03 -15.01
CA GLU A 14 3.48 5.30 -16.40
C GLU A 14 4.55 4.92 -17.42
N CYS A 15 5.83 5.16 -17.11
CA CYS A 15 6.96 4.76 -17.97
C CYS A 15 7.05 3.23 -18.15
N ILE A 16 6.56 2.44 -17.21
CA ILE A 16 6.48 0.98 -17.32
C ILE A 16 5.32 0.60 -18.25
N ARG A 17 4.16 1.23 -18.03
CA ARG A 17 2.92 0.94 -18.75
C ARG A 17 3.03 1.24 -20.25
N ILE A 18 3.64 2.37 -20.61
CA ILE A 18 3.70 2.82 -22.01
C ILE A 18 4.91 2.30 -22.79
N CYS A 19 5.88 1.66 -22.14
CA CYS A 19 7.10 1.21 -22.80
C CYS A 19 6.84 -0.04 -23.67
N PRO A 20 6.87 0.06 -25.00
CA PRO A 20 6.59 -1.08 -25.89
C PRO A 20 7.66 -2.17 -25.81
N HIS A 21 8.85 -1.84 -25.31
CA HIS A 21 9.98 -2.76 -25.16
C HIS A 21 10.14 -3.34 -23.78
N HIS A 22 9.21 -3.04 -22.85
CA HIS A 22 9.28 -3.46 -21.44
C HIS A 22 10.65 -3.19 -20.79
N ALA A 23 11.33 -2.10 -21.20
CA ALA A 23 12.67 -1.73 -20.75
C ALA A 23 12.71 -1.13 -19.34
N LYS A 24 11.55 -0.91 -18.74
CA LYS A 24 11.36 -0.40 -17.37
C LYS A 24 10.56 -1.41 -16.57
N TYR A 25 10.96 -1.60 -15.31
CA TYR A 25 10.26 -2.48 -14.36
C TYR A 25 10.28 -1.87 -12.97
N ALA A 26 9.33 -2.25 -12.15
CA ALA A 26 9.35 -1.92 -10.73
C ALA A 26 10.16 -2.97 -9.98
N GLU A 27 11.00 -2.54 -9.06
CA GLU A 27 11.62 -3.45 -8.12
C GLU A 27 10.56 -4.09 -7.22
N LYS A 28 10.63 -5.39 -7.06
CA LYS A 28 9.73 -6.18 -6.22
C LYS A 28 10.55 -7.11 -5.32
N TYR A 29 9.96 -7.52 -4.22
CA TYR A 29 10.54 -8.56 -3.39
C TYR A 29 10.27 -9.94 -3.99
N SER A 30 11.20 -10.88 -3.80
CA SER A 30 11.00 -12.29 -4.15
C SER A 30 10.13 -12.99 -3.12
N PHE A 31 9.48 -14.08 -3.53
CA PHE A 31 8.79 -14.97 -2.60
C PHE A 31 9.73 -15.63 -1.57
N ASP A 32 11.02 -15.70 -1.87
CA ASP A 32 12.03 -16.23 -0.92
C ASP A 32 12.13 -15.39 0.35
N GLU A 33 11.73 -14.11 0.28
CA GLU A 33 11.67 -13.23 1.45
C GLU A 33 10.71 -13.75 2.54
N LEU A 34 9.70 -14.54 2.15
CA LEU A 34 8.77 -15.18 3.10
C LEU A 34 9.51 -16.05 4.12
N GLN A 35 10.58 -16.72 3.69
CA GLN A 35 11.33 -17.66 4.53
C GLN A 35 12.11 -16.98 5.67
N LYS A 36 12.28 -15.66 5.61
CA LYS A 36 12.98 -14.88 6.65
C LYS A 36 12.15 -14.70 7.92
N TYR A 37 10.85 -14.99 7.85
CA TYR A 37 9.91 -14.73 8.94
C TYR A 37 9.25 -16.01 9.44
N LYS A 38 9.01 -16.07 10.73
CA LYS A 38 8.31 -17.21 11.37
C LYS A 38 6.80 -17.16 11.12
N TYR A 39 6.26 -15.97 10.97
CA TYR A 39 4.84 -15.74 10.72
C TYR A 39 4.66 -14.70 9.61
N ARG A 40 3.96 -15.05 8.56
CA ARG A 40 3.86 -14.31 7.30
C ARG A 40 2.42 -13.90 7.04
N ILE A 41 2.19 -12.60 6.90
CA ILE A 41 0.85 -12.06 6.68
C ILE A 41 0.79 -11.40 5.31
N ALA A 42 -0.14 -11.83 4.47
CA ALA A 42 -0.45 -11.15 3.22
C ALA A 42 -1.41 -9.97 3.45
N LEU A 43 -1.10 -8.83 2.86
CA LEU A 43 -1.99 -7.69 2.76
C LEU A 43 -2.39 -7.48 1.30
N PRO A 44 -3.49 -8.10 0.82
CA PRO A 44 -3.93 -7.87 -0.54
C PRO A 44 -4.50 -6.46 -0.71
N ALA A 45 -4.03 -5.75 -1.74
CA ALA A 45 -4.69 -4.52 -2.17
C ALA A 45 -6.08 -4.86 -2.73
N PRO A 46 -7.11 -4.01 -2.53
CA PRO A 46 -8.47 -4.28 -3.05
C PRO A 46 -8.52 -4.52 -4.56
N THR A 47 -7.58 -3.94 -5.30
CA THR A 47 -7.46 -4.16 -6.76
C THR A 47 -7.10 -5.59 -7.14
N LEU A 48 -6.61 -6.41 -6.21
CA LEU A 48 -6.29 -7.82 -6.48
C LEU A 48 -7.55 -8.60 -6.84
N TYR A 49 -8.67 -8.34 -6.16
CA TYR A 49 -9.92 -9.04 -6.42
C TYR A 49 -10.46 -8.80 -7.83
N GLY A 50 -10.26 -7.59 -8.37
CA GLY A 50 -10.66 -7.24 -9.72
C GLY A 50 -9.78 -7.83 -10.83
N GLN A 51 -8.72 -8.60 -10.51
CA GLN A 51 -7.89 -9.27 -11.51
C GLN A 51 -8.45 -10.63 -11.93
N PHE A 52 -9.47 -11.12 -11.25
CA PHE A 52 -10.05 -12.44 -11.51
C PHE A 52 -11.42 -12.27 -12.17
N ASN A 53 -11.58 -12.87 -13.35
CA ASN A 53 -12.86 -12.96 -14.01
C ASN A 53 -13.73 -14.03 -13.33
N ASN A 54 -15.02 -13.75 -13.16
CA ASN A 54 -15.99 -14.66 -12.57
C ASN A 54 -15.62 -15.12 -11.14
N LEU A 55 -15.17 -14.18 -10.32
CA LEU A 55 -14.90 -14.44 -8.90
C LEU A 55 -16.25 -14.39 -8.15
N ASP A 56 -16.77 -15.54 -7.79
CA ASP A 56 -18.04 -15.64 -7.05
C ASP A 56 -17.90 -15.16 -5.60
N ASP A 57 -16.70 -15.37 -5.01
CA ASP A 57 -16.41 -14.98 -3.63
C ASP A 57 -14.95 -14.57 -3.47
N THR A 58 -14.71 -13.47 -2.78
CA THR A 58 -13.37 -12.98 -2.45
C THR A 58 -12.58 -13.95 -1.57
N ASP A 59 -13.26 -14.80 -0.80
CA ASP A 59 -12.63 -15.81 0.07
C ASP A 59 -11.78 -16.81 -0.68
N TYR A 60 -12.05 -17.05 -1.98
CA TYR A 60 -11.18 -17.88 -2.82
C TYR A 60 -9.78 -17.27 -2.96
N VAL A 61 -9.69 -15.93 -3.14
CA VAL A 61 -8.41 -15.24 -3.24
C VAL A 61 -7.66 -15.29 -1.91
N LEU A 62 -8.37 -15.05 -0.80
CA LEU A 62 -7.78 -15.10 0.54
C LEU A 62 -7.25 -16.50 0.87
N THR A 63 -8.01 -17.53 0.49
CA THR A 63 -7.61 -18.94 0.66
C THR A 63 -6.40 -19.28 -0.22
N ALA A 64 -6.37 -18.78 -1.46
CA ALA A 64 -5.25 -19.00 -2.37
C ALA A 64 -3.95 -18.41 -1.82
N LEU A 65 -4.00 -17.21 -1.22
CA LEU A 65 -2.85 -16.60 -0.56
C LEU A 65 -2.30 -17.48 0.56
N LYS A 66 -3.16 -18.08 1.38
CA LYS A 66 -2.71 -19.04 2.41
C LYS A 66 -2.04 -20.28 1.80
N LYS A 67 -2.57 -20.79 0.69
CA LYS A 67 -1.95 -21.91 -0.04
C LYS A 67 -0.59 -21.56 -0.67
N LEU A 68 -0.34 -20.28 -0.96
CA LEU A 68 0.95 -19.78 -1.44
C LEU A 68 2.01 -19.67 -0.34
N GLY A 69 1.67 -19.93 0.93
CA GLY A 69 2.62 -19.95 2.04
C GLY A 69 2.51 -18.80 3.04
N PHE A 70 1.42 -18.02 2.98
CA PHE A 70 1.11 -17.07 4.03
C PHE A 70 0.35 -17.74 5.18
N ASP A 71 0.74 -17.43 6.40
CA ASP A 71 0.10 -17.98 7.60
C ASP A 71 -1.22 -17.28 7.92
N ASP A 72 -1.34 -16.00 7.50
CA ASP A 72 -2.55 -15.20 7.67
C ASP A 72 -2.74 -14.23 6.51
N VAL A 73 -3.95 -13.72 6.39
CA VAL A 73 -4.32 -12.66 5.47
C VAL A 73 -5.04 -11.55 6.23
N PHE A 74 -4.69 -10.31 5.96
CA PHE A 74 -5.32 -9.14 6.54
C PHE A 74 -5.65 -8.13 5.45
N GLU A 75 -6.91 -7.81 5.26
CA GLU A 75 -7.35 -6.94 4.18
C GLU A 75 -7.03 -5.47 4.43
N VAL A 76 -6.50 -4.81 3.42
CA VAL A 76 -6.19 -3.37 3.47
C VAL A 76 -7.44 -2.51 3.64
N SER A 77 -8.60 -3.00 3.26
CA SER A 77 -9.92 -2.36 3.47
C SER A 77 -10.15 -1.97 4.92
N LYS A 78 -9.72 -2.78 5.89
CA LYS A 78 -9.82 -2.47 7.33
C LYS A 78 -8.99 -1.26 7.74
N GLY A 79 -7.82 -1.09 7.15
CA GLY A 79 -7.02 0.12 7.32
C GLY A 79 -7.70 1.34 6.66
N ALA A 80 -8.35 1.13 5.52
CA ALA A 80 -9.07 2.18 4.82
C ALA A 80 -10.31 2.69 5.59
N GLU A 81 -11.01 1.80 6.30
CA GLU A 81 -12.11 2.19 7.20
C GLU A 81 -11.64 3.18 8.26
N ILE A 82 -10.55 2.86 8.98
CA ILE A 82 -9.98 3.73 10.01
C ILE A 82 -9.55 5.08 9.44
N VAL A 83 -8.83 5.08 8.33
CA VAL A 83 -8.38 6.32 7.67
C VAL A 83 -9.59 7.15 7.20
N SER A 84 -10.66 6.50 6.75
CA SER A 84 -11.89 7.18 6.32
C SER A 84 -12.62 7.82 7.51
N GLU A 85 -12.69 7.15 8.65
CA GLU A 85 -13.28 7.71 9.87
C GLU A 85 -12.47 8.89 10.39
N ALA A 86 -11.14 8.76 10.45
CA ALA A 86 -10.25 9.84 10.84
C ALA A 86 -10.40 11.04 9.89
N THR A 87 -10.46 10.79 8.58
CA THR A 87 -10.68 11.83 7.57
C THR A 87 -12.01 12.54 7.77
N ARG A 88 -13.09 11.79 8.05
CA ARG A 88 -14.42 12.37 8.32
C ARG A 88 -14.40 13.26 9.55
N ALA A 89 -13.76 12.80 10.62
CA ALA A 89 -13.61 13.59 11.85
C ALA A 89 -12.83 14.89 11.57
N GLU A 90 -11.72 14.80 10.86
CA GLU A 90 -10.90 15.97 10.51
C GLU A 90 -11.65 16.99 9.63
N LEU A 91 -12.43 16.51 8.66
CA LEU A 91 -13.24 17.37 7.78
C LEU A 91 -14.40 18.06 8.51
N SER A 92 -14.82 17.53 9.66
CA SER A 92 -15.87 18.14 10.49
C SER A 92 -15.35 19.31 11.30
N HIS A 93 -14.04 19.47 11.45
CA HIS A 93 -13.45 20.61 12.16
C HIS A 93 -13.38 21.85 11.25
N SER A 94 -13.93 22.95 11.71
CA SER A 94 -13.85 24.26 11.04
C SER A 94 -12.45 24.85 11.17
N GLY A 95 -11.83 25.27 10.07
CA GLY A 95 -10.55 26.00 10.08
C GLY A 95 -9.44 25.39 9.24
N ARG A 96 -9.63 24.19 8.68
CA ARG A 96 -8.62 23.61 7.80
C ARG A 96 -8.59 24.29 6.43
N LYS A 97 -7.38 24.52 5.94
CA LYS A 97 -7.13 25.11 4.61
C LYS A 97 -7.69 24.20 3.52
N LYS A 98 -8.46 24.79 2.59
CA LYS A 98 -9.05 24.07 1.45
C LYS A 98 -8.25 24.33 0.18
N PRO A 99 -8.22 23.39 -0.78
CA PRO A 99 -8.83 22.05 -0.73
C PRO A 99 -8.11 21.12 0.26
N VAL A 100 -8.80 20.11 0.79
CA VAL A 100 -8.19 19.05 1.60
C VAL A 100 -7.81 17.88 0.68
N ILE A 101 -6.57 17.40 0.78
CA ILE A 101 -6.01 16.40 -0.11
C ILE A 101 -5.65 15.14 0.70
N SER A 102 -6.11 13.98 0.24
CA SER A 102 -5.80 12.70 0.86
C SER A 102 -4.33 12.31 0.68
N SER A 103 -3.69 11.81 1.74
CA SER A 103 -2.33 11.25 1.74
C SER A 103 -2.25 9.80 1.23
N ALA A 104 -3.38 9.14 0.94
CA ALA A 104 -3.45 7.72 0.62
C ALA A 104 -2.69 7.30 -0.66
N CYS A 105 -2.41 8.25 -1.57
CA CYS A 105 -1.68 7.99 -2.81
C CYS A 105 -0.28 8.59 -2.77
N PRO A 106 0.80 7.78 -2.63
CA PRO A 106 2.17 8.30 -2.58
C PRO A 106 2.57 9.09 -3.83
N ALA A 107 2.08 8.69 -5.02
CA ALA A 107 2.36 9.41 -6.27
C ALA A 107 1.77 10.82 -6.25
N VAL A 108 0.55 11.01 -5.71
CA VAL A 108 -0.08 12.33 -5.58
C VAL A 108 0.67 13.19 -4.58
N VAL A 109 1.04 12.65 -3.43
CA VAL A 109 1.84 13.36 -2.42
C VAL A 109 3.18 13.82 -3.01
N ARG A 110 3.86 12.93 -3.74
CA ARG A 110 5.12 13.24 -4.40
C ARG A 110 4.94 14.26 -5.55
N LEU A 111 3.85 14.18 -6.31
CA LEU A 111 3.51 15.18 -7.33
C LEU A 111 3.35 16.57 -6.70
N ILE A 112 2.67 16.65 -5.56
CA ILE A 112 2.50 17.90 -4.83
C ILE A 112 3.86 18.46 -4.41
N ARG A 113 4.70 17.64 -3.79
CA ARG A 113 6.05 18.07 -3.36
C ARG A 113 6.91 18.58 -4.52
N VAL A 114 6.82 17.94 -5.69
CA VAL A 114 7.67 18.27 -6.85
C VAL A 114 7.12 19.43 -7.66
N ARG A 115 5.79 19.54 -7.82
CA ARG A 115 5.18 20.48 -8.78
C ARG A 115 4.31 21.54 -8.14
N PHE A 116 3.77 21.28 -6.97
CA PHE A 116 2.80 22.15 -6.28
C PHE A 116 3.10 22.29 -4.79
N PRO A 117 4.34 22.69 -4.41
CA PRO A 117 4.76 22.70 -2.99
C PRO A 117 3.89 23.58 -2.09
N ASN A 118 3.22 24.58 -2.65
CA ASN A 118 2.25 25.43 -1.94
C ASN A 118 0.99 24.68 -1.46
N LEU A 119 0.74 23.48 -1.95
CA LEU A 119 -0.38 22.62 -1.54
C LEU A 119 0.02 21.58 -0.48
N ILE A 120 1.25 21.55 -0.01
CA ILE A 120 1.70 20.54 0.95
C ILE A 120 0.93 20.61 2.28
N GLU A 121 0.60 21.81 2.73
CA GLU A 121 -0.20 22.04 3.94
C GLU A 121 -1.67 21.59 3.81
N ASN A 122 -2.11 21.36 2.58
CA ASN A 122 -3.45 20.87 2.29
C ASN A 122 -3.55 19.33 2.35
N VAL A 123 -2.40 18.63 2.36
CA VAL A 123 -2.35 17.17 2.45
C VAL A 123 -2.66 16.74 3.88
N LEU A 124 -3.54 15.76 4.03
CA LEU A 124 -3.82 15.14 5.32
C LEU A 124 -2.57 14.42 5.83
N ASP A 125 -2.23 14.63 7.10
CA ASP A 125 -1.12 13.94 7.77
C ASP A 125 -1.61 12.65 8.43
N PHE A 126 -2.12 11.73 7.59
CA PHE A 126 -2.52 10.40 8.00
C PHE A 126 -1.69 9.34 7.31
N ASN A 127 -1.38 8.28 8.03
CA ASN A 127 -0.81 7.10 7.41
C ASN A 127 -1.74 6.56 6.32
N PRO A 128 -1.20 6.10 5.19
CA PRO A 128 -2.02 5.50 4.15
C PRO A 128 -2.68 4.18 4.65
N PRO A 129 -3.82 3.78 4.07
CA PRO A 129 -4.53 2.56 4.47
C PRO A 129 -3.68 1.29 4.57
N MET A 130 -2.67 1.16 3.70
CA MET A 130 -1.77 -0.01 3.73
C MET A 130 -0.89 -0.05 4.98
N GLU A 131 -0.44 1.11 5.47
CA GLU A 131 0.38 1.20 6.69
C GLU A 131 -0.46 0.93 7.94
N GLU A 132 -1.67 1.50 8.00
CA GLU A 132 -2.60 1.22 9.09
C GLU A 132 -3.00 -0.27 9.13
N ALA A 133 -3.28 -0.87 7.97
CA ALA A 133 -3.54 -2.30 7.88
C ALA A 133 -2.32 -3.13 8.34
N ALA A 134 -1.11 -2.74 7.96
CA ALA A 134 0.12 -3.42 8.38
C ALA A 134 0.33 -3.33 9.90
N ARG A 135 0.08 -2.15 10.49
CA ARG A 135 0.15 -1.94 11.95
C ARG A 135 -0.82 -2.86 12.68
N LEU A 136 -2.09 -2.84 12.27
CA LEU A 136 -3.15 -3.67 12.88
C LEU A 136 -2.88 -5.17 12.73
N ALA A 137 -2.47 -5.60 11.53
CA ALA A 137 -2.14 -6.99 11.25
C ALA A 137 -1.00 -7.48 12.16
N ARG A 138 0.04 -6.67 12.34
CA ARG A 138 1.18 -6.99 13.21
C ARG A 138 0.77 -7.06 14.66
N GLU A 139 0.00 -6.09 15.16
CA GLU A 139 -0.49 -6.09 16.53
C GLU A 139 -1.38 -7.31 16.84
N ARG A 140 -2.28 -7.65 15.91
CA ARG A 140 -3.11 -8.85 15.99
C ARG A 140 -2.27 -10.13 16.02
N ALA A 141 -1.25 -10.22 15.18
CA ALA A 141 -0.38 -11.38 15.10
C ALA A 141 0.46 -11.56 16.37
N VAL A 142 1.06 -10.48 16.90
CA VAL A 142 1.79 -10.51 18.18
C VAL A 142 0.90 -11.07 19.31
N LYS A 143 -0.32 -10.55 19.42
CA LYS A 143 -1.28 -11.00 20.45
C LYS A 143 -1.68 -12.47 20.27
N ARG A 144 -1.80 -12.94 19.02
CA ARG A 144 -2.28 -14.29 18.73
C ARG A 144 -1.18 -15.35 18.82
N THR A 145 0.04 -15.01 18.42
CA THR A 145 1.13 -15.99 18.30
C THR A 145 2.17 -15.89 19.40
N GLY A 146 2.27 -14.77 20.09
CA GLY A 146 3.35 -14.48 21.04
C GLY A 146 4.71 -14.19 20.37
N TYR A 147 4.80 -14.19 19.04
CA TYR A 147 6.05 -13.87 18.34
C TYR A 147 6.42 -12.40 18.50
N SER A 148 7.73 -12.13 18.41
CA SER A 148 8.23 -10.76 18.37
C SER A 148 7.83 -10.06 17.07
N LYS A 149 7.82 -8.72 17.07
CA LYS A 149 7.51 -7.94 15.87
C LYS A 149 8.48 -8.23 14.71
N SER A 150 9.74 -8.59 15.00
CA SER A 150 10.77 -8.95 14.02
C SER A 150 10.54 -10.34 13.39
N ASP A 151 9.87 -11.25 14.08
CA ASP A 151 9.53 -12.57 13.57
C ASP A 151 8.33 -12.57 12.63
N ILE A 152 7.59 -11.43 12.56
CA ILE A 152 6.36 -11.30 11.77
C ILE A 152 6.64 -10.49 10.51
N GLY A 153 6.56 -11.16 9.36
CA GLY A 153 6.63 -10.54 8.03
C GLY A 153 5.26 -10.06 7.55
N ILE A 154 5.20 -8.81 7.08
CA ILE A 154 4.01 -8.24 6.46
C ILE A 154 4.31 -7.98 4.98
N PHE A 155 3.49 -8.55 4.12
CA PHE A 155 3.71 -8.53 2.66
C PHE A 155 2.53 -7.88 1.95
N PHE A 156 2.76 -6.69 1.44
CA PHE A 156 1.74 -5.96 0.69
C PHE A 156 1.72 -6.41 -0.78
N ILE A 157 0.59 -6.96 -1.21
CA ILE A 157 0.39 -7.44 -2.57
C ILE A 157 -0.31 -6.37 -3.38
N THR A 158 0.44 -5.67 -4.24
CA THR A 158 -0.05 -4.49 -4.95
C THR A 158 0.56 -4.38 -6.35
N PRO A 159 -0.20 -3.91 -7.35
CA PRO A 159 0.33 -3.54 -8.66
C PRO A 159 0.90 -2.12 -8.69
N CYS A 160 0.81 -1.35 -7.60
CA CYS A 160 1.13 0.07 -7.57
C CYS A 160 2.61 0.32 -7.29
N THR A 161 3.35 0.82 -8.27
CA THR A 161 4.78 1.13 -8.17
C THR A 161 5.08 2.20 -7.11
N ALA A 162 4.24 3.24 -7.01
CA ALA A 162 4.42 4.30 -6.02
C ALA A 162 4.34 3.77 -4.58
N LYS A 163 3.46 2.79 -4.33
CA LYS A 163 3.36 2.14 -3.02
C LYS A 163 4.54 1.23 -2.72
N ILE A 164 5.08 0.56 -3.74
CA ILE A 164 6.31 -0.23 -3.59
C ILE A 164 7.48 0.67 -3.19
N THR A 165 7.63 1.83 -3.83
CA THR A 165 8.69 2.79 -3.48
C THR A 165 8.48 3.40 -2.08
N ALA A 166 7.24 3.63 -1.67
CA ALA A 166 6.95 4.23 -0.37
C ALA A 166 7.24 3.30 0.83
N ILE A 167 7.27 1.97 0.61
CA ILE A 167 7.57 0.97 1.65
C ILE A 167 9.09 0.78 1.83
N LYS A 168 9.89 1.13 0.84
CA LYS A 168 11.37 1.07 0.87
C LYS A 168 11.97 2.23 1.65
#